data_6219d99d39d2072eebbb401a4abc40f3
#
_entry.id   6219d99d39d2072eebbb401a4abc40f3
#
_cell.length_a   1.000
_cell.length_b   1.000
_cell.length_c   1.000
_cell.angle_alpha   90.00
_cell.angle_beta   90.00
_cell.angle_gamma   90.00
#
_symmetry.space_group_name_H-M   'P 1'
#
loop_
_entity.id
_entity.type
_entity.pdbx_description
1 polymer ?
#
loop_
_entity_poly.entity_id
_entity_poly.type
_entity_poly.pdbx_seq_one_letter_code
_entity_poly.pdbx_strand_id
1 'polypeptide(L)'
;MNRYVRRGSKGIALLDESGGYPRLHYIFDVSDTAPRRNALYPDLWQINESLKEPVRSMLAENYGVHSESFGQQLADVAGKLVQSYRDNNSSDILGIVDGSYLMSYDDVGRELQFKSAAAMGVTYMLLERCGFEPAGWFDKDDFQAIYNFSTPDSVYALGVAVSDMSWEVLRNIEPTVKTTIRRRNAKRSQYEYEQQESDLLDRRGLPAPEPDLESAPEAAEPVRKDAPELSDGAASGGVQQDAAKRDPVPQVGVQ
;
A
#
# COMPACT_ATOMS: atom_id res chain seq x y z
N MET A 1 -12.94 10.62 14.53
CA MET A 1 -14.14 10.10 13.84
C MET A 1 -15.48 10.49 14.48
N ASN A 2 -15.51 10.97 15.72
CA ASN A 2 -16.73 11.34 16.48
C ASN A 2 -17.79 10.21 16.49
N ARG A 3 -17.35 9.01 16.89
CA ARG A 3 -18.18 7.80 17.05
C ARG A 3 -18.10 7.33 18.49
N TYR A 4 -19.04 6.53 18.94
CA TYR A 4 -18.99 5.90 20.27
C TYR A 4 -19.17 4.39 20.14
N VAL A 5 -18.56 3.65 21.04
CA VAL A 5 -18.66 2.18 21.09
C VAL A 5 -20.06 1.79 21.53
N ARG A 6 -20.68 0.87 20.84
CA ARG A 6 -22.01 0.34 21.21
C ARG A 6 -21.90 -0.47 22.51
N ARG A 7 -22.93 -0.37 23.33
CA ARG A 7 -23.01 -1.17 24.55
C ARG A 7 -23.00 -2.66 24.23
N GLY A 8 -22.10 -3.40 24.88
CA GLY A 8 -21.94 -4.85 24.69
C GLY A 8 -20.89 -5.24 23.64
N SER A 9 -20.31 -4.29 22.90
CA SER A 9 -19.20 -4.59 21.99
C SER A 9 -17.98 -5.08 22.76
N LYS A 10 -17.24 -6.03 22.16
CA LYS A 10 -16.01 -6.58 22.72
C LYS A 10 -14.83 -5.99 21.98
N GLY A 11 -14.00 -5.22 22.66
CA GLY A 11 -12.75 -4.70 22.09
C GLY A 11 -11.59 -5.68 22.24
N ILE A 12 -10.60 -5.51 21.38
CA ILE A 12 -9.29 -6.18 21.51
C ILE A 12 -8.52 -5.43 22.58
N ALA A 13 -8.12 -6.11 23.66
CA ALA A 13 -7.32 -5.53 24.72
C ALA A 13 -5.85 -5.50 24.31
N LEU A 14 -5.27 -4.32 24.30
CA LEU A 14 -3.84 -4.10 24.09
C LEU A 14 -3.21 -3.59 25.38
N LEU A 15 -2.06 -4.14 25.74
CA LEU A 15 -1.26 -3.66 26.86
C LEU A 15 -0.39 -2.49 26.37
N ASP A 16 -0.56 -1.33 26.95
CA ASP A 16 0.27 -0.14 26.72
C ASP A 16 1.21 0.06 27.91
N GLU A 17 2.50 -0.11 27.67
CA GLU A 17 3.56 0.05 28.66
C GLU A 17 4.33 1.38 28.52
N SER A 18 3.95 2.23 27.57
CA SER A 18 4.66 3.48 27.26
C SER A 18 4.60 4.54 28.37
N GLY A 19 3.70 4.41 29.35
CA GLY A 19 3.39 5.42 30.36
C GLY A 19 3.92 5.16 31.78
N GLY A 20 4.93 4.31 31.99
CA GLY A 20 5.48 3.99 33.32
C GLY A 20 4.64 3.03 34.18
N TYR A 21 3.37 2.86 33.89
CA TYR A 21 2.50 1.83 34.43
C TYR A 21 1.71 1.16 33.31
N PRO A 22 1.65 -0.18 33.27
CA PRO A 22 0.88 -0.90 32.27
C PRO A 22 -0.60 -0.51 32.27
N ARG A 23 -1.16 -0.16 31.12
CA ARG A 23 -2.57 0.19 30.94
C ARG A 23 -3.19 -0.64 29.84
N LEU A 24 -4.43 -1.07 30.03
CA LEU A 24 -5.19 -1.72 28.96
C LEU A 24 -5.87 -0.66 28.08
N HIS A 25 -5.53 -0.68 26.82
CA HIS A 25 -6.25 0.04 25.78
C HIS A 25 -7.13 -0.94 25.00
N TYR A 26 -8.37 -0.55 24.70
CA TYR A 26 -9.28 -1.36 23.93
C TYR A 26 -9.46 -0.77 22.53
N ILE A 27 -9.17 -1.57 21.51
CA ILE A 27 -9.45 -1.24 20.12
C ILE A 27 -10.76 -1.92 19.73
N PHE A 28 -11.63 -1.18 19.05
CA PHE A 28 -12.91 -1.64 18.59
C PHE A 28 -13.00 -1.52 17.08
N ASP A 29 -13.63 -2.50 16.44
CA ASP A 29 -13.96 -2.37 15.03
C ASP A 29 -14.95 -1.22 14.82
N VAL A 30 -14.90 -0.60 13.64
CA VAL A 30 -15.82 0.50 13.31
C VAL A 30 -17.28 0.06 13.27
N SER A 31 -17.52 -1.20 12.92
CA SER A 31 -18.86 -1.82 12.95
C SER A 31 -19.43 -1.92 14.36
N ASP A 32 -18.58 -1.99 15.40
CA ASP A 32 -18.97 -1.96 16.81
C ASP A 32 -19.26 -0.56 17.34
N THR A 33 -19.16 0.44 16.49
CA THR A 33 -19.40 1.84 16.87
C THR A 33 -20.67 2.39 16.22
N ALA A 34 -21.23 3.44 16.83
CA ALA A 34 -22.32 4.20 16.26
C ALA A 34 -21.92 5.67 16.06
N PRO A 35 -22.46 6.34 15.03
CA PRO A 35 -22.12 7.73 14.73
C PRO A 35 -22.77 8.68 15.74
N ARG A 36 -22.03 9.74 16.12
CA ARG A 36 -22.58 10.95 16.72
C ARG A 36 -22.89 12.00 15.65
N ARG A 37 -23.46 13.13 16.04
CA ARG A 37 -23.65 14.26 15.13
C ARG A 37 -22.30 14.65 14.49
N ASN A 38 -22.26 14.77 13.16
CA ASN A 38 -21.04 15.03 12.38
C ASN A 38 -19.97 13.93 12.48
N ALA A 39 -20.38 12.68 12.65
CA ALA A 39 -19.43 11.56 12.63
C ALA A 39 -18.86 11.39 11.22
N LEU A 40 -17.54 11.18 11.17
CA LEU A 40 -16.86 10.73 9.96
C LEU A 40 -17.03 9.22 9.82
N TYR A 41 -17.32 8.76 8.60
CA TYR A 41 -17.28 7.37 8.25
C TYR A 41 -15.89 7.02 7.71
N PRO A 42 -15.34 5.86 8.04
CA PRO A 42 -14.09 5.42 7.42
C PRO A 42 -14.32 5.26 5.92
N ASP A 43 -13.49 5.92 5.14
CA ASP A 43 -13.50 5.81 3.68
C ASP A 43 -12.72 4.55 3.29
N LEU A 44 -13.36 3.40 3.45
CA LEU A 44 -12.79 2.11 3.06
C LEU A 44 -13.01 1.92 1.57
N TRP A 45 -11.97 2.14 0.79
CA TRP A 45 -12.02 1.87 -0.64
C TRP A 45 -12.17 0.37 -0.92
N GLN A 46 -12.86 0.05 -2.01
CA GLN A 46 -13.02 -1.31 -2.51
C GLN A 46 -12.63 -1.33 -3.99
N ILE A 47 -12.01 -2.41 -4.43
CA ILE A 47 -11.66 -2.60 -5.83
C ILE A 47 -12.82 -3.33 -6.52
N ASN A 48 -13.37 -2.68 -7.54
CA ASN A 48 -14.33 -3.26 -8.48
C ASN A 48 -13.66 -3.39 -9.86
N GLU A 49 -14.35 -4.02 -10.81
CA GLU A 49 -13.81 -4.27 -12.16
C GLU A 49 -13.22 -3.01 -12.82
N SER A 50 -13.87 -1.86 -12.66
CA SER A 50 -13.42 -0.60 -13.29
C SER A 50 -12.17 0.01 -12.65
N LEU A 51 -11.76 -0.48 -11.47
CA LEU A 51 -10.58 -0.01 -10.74
C LEU A 51 -9.38 -0.95 -10.92
N LYS A 52 -9.60 -2.19 -11.40
CA LYS A 52 -8.54 -3.18 -11.57
C LYS A 52 -7.45 -2.68 -12.52
N GLU A 53 -7.80 -2.23 -13.72
CA GLU A 53 -6.81 -1.77 -14.71
C GLU A 53 -5.98 -0.55 -14.25
N PRO A 54 -6.57 0.52 -13.68
CA PRO A 54 -5.78 1.61 -13.10
C PRO A 54 -4.81 1.15 -12.01
N VAL A 55 -5.24 0.22 -11.15
CA VAL A 55 -4.37 -0.32 -10.08
C VAL A 55 -3.29 -1.22 -10.67
N ARG A 56 -3.61 -2.09 -11.64
CA ARG A 56 -2.64 -2.93 -12.34
C ARG A 56 -1.55 -2.10 -13.02
N SER A 57 -1.94 -1.03 -13.70
CA SER A 57 -1.00 -0.10 -14.34
C SER A 57 -0.07 0.55 -13.32
N MET A 58 -0.59 1.01 -12.20
CA MET A 58 0.21 1.59 -11.11
C MET A 58 1.17 0.56 -10.51
N LEU A 59 0.73 -0.69 -10.29
CA LEU A 59 1.61 -1.76 -9.79
C LEU A 59 2.73 -2.08 -10.77
N ALA A 60 2.42 -2.10 -12.08
CA ALA A 60 3.42 -2.30 -13.12
C ALA A 60 4.45 -1.15 -13.16
N GLU A 61 4.00 0.09 -13.01
CA GLU A 61 4.86 1.28 -13.00
C GLU A 61 5.76 1.33 -11.76
N ASN A 62 5.18 1.12 -10.56
CA ASN A 62 5.92 1.28 -9.30
C ASN A 62 6.81 0.08 -8.99
N TYR A 63 6.37 -1.13 -9.31
CA TYR A 63 7.07 -2.36 -8.93
C TYR A 63 7.67 -3.10 -10.13
N GLY A 64 7.40 -2.68 -11.36
CA GLY A 64 7.91 -3.34 -12.57
C GLY A 64 7.39 -4.78 -12.71
N VAL A 65 6.15 -5.04 -12.28
CA VAL A 65 5.53 -6.37 -12.30
C VAL A 65 4.37 -6.39 -13.27
N HIS A 66 4.44 -7.28 -14.27
CA HIS A 66 3.43 -7.50 -15.28
C HIS A 66 3.00 -8.96 -15.25
N SER A 67 1.75 -9.22 -14.89
CA SER A 67 1.21 -10.57 -14.74
C SER A 67 -0.10 -10.70 -15.51
N GLU A 68 -0.50 -11.92 -15.84
CA GLU A 68 -1.70 -12.19 -16.64
C GLU A 68 -2.99 -11.76 -15.91
N SER A 69 -3.06 -11.99 -14.59
CA SER A 69 -4.21 -11.62 -13.77
C SER A 69 -3.83 -10.62 -12.69
N PHE A 70 -4.84 -9.89 -12.18
CA PHE A 70 -4.63 -8.93 -11.10
C PHE A 70 -4.20 -9.62 -9.81
N GLY A 71 -4.80 -10.77 -9.47
CA GLY A 71 -4.40 -11.53 -8.27
C GLY A 71 -2.98 -12.04 -8.35
N GLN A 72 -2.56 -12.58 -9.52
CA GLN A 72 -1.18 -13.00 -9.75
C GLN A 72 -0.21 -11.82 -9.64
N GLN A 73 -0.59 -10.65 -10.16
CA GLN A 73 0.23 -9.45 -10.05
C GLN A 73 0.46 -9.02 -8.60
N LEU A 74 -0.57 -9.12 -7.74
CA LEU A 74 -0.43 -8.87 -6.30
C LEU A 74 0.54 -9.86 -5.64
N ALA A 75 0.47 -11.13 -5.99
CA ALA A 75 1.38 -12.16 -5.49
C ALA A 75 2.83 -11.91 -5.94
N ASP A 76 3.04 -11.55 -7.20
CA ASP A 76 4.36 -11.27 -7.75
C ASP A 76 4.97 -9.99 -7.13
N VAL A 77 4.16 -8.97 -6.85
CA VAL A 77 4.57 -7.77 -6.08
C VAL A 77 4.98 -8.17 -4.67
N ALA A 78 4.20 -9.02 -3.99
CA ALA A 78 4.55 -9.53 -2.67
C ALA A 78 5.90 -10.23 -2.66
N GLY A 79 6.14 -11.15 -3.62
CA GLY A 79 7.42 -11.84 -3.75
C GLY A 79 8.60 -10.90 -3.95
N LYS A 80 8.44 -9.86 -4.78
CA LYS A 80 9.48 -8.84 -5.01
C LYS A 80 9.80 -8.02 -3.76
N LEU A 81 8.76 -7.60 -3.02
CA LEU A 81 8.94 -6.87 -1.77
C LEU A 81 9.61 -7.69 -0.69
N VAL A 82 9.24 -8.97 -0.54
CA VAL A 82 9.87 -9.87 0.41
C VAL A 82 11.34 -10.06 0.09
N GLN A 83 11.71 -10.17 -1.19
CA GLN A 83 13.12 -10.24 -1.57
C GLN A 83 13.88 -8.97 -1.18
N SER A 84 13.31 -7.78 -1.49
CA SER A 84 13.91 -6.49 -1.12
C SER A 84 14.00 -6.30 0.39
N TYR A 85 12.94 -6.66 1.13
CA TYR A 85 12.90 -6.58 2.59
C TYR A 85 13.99 -7.46 3.20
N ARG A 86 14.15 -8.70 2.74
CA ARG A 86 15.20 -9.61 3.19
C ARG A 86 16.59 -9.04 2.94
N ASP A 87 16.85 -8.48 1.76
CA ASP A 87 18.15 -7.92 1.41
C ASP A 87 18.53 -6.75 2.33
N ASN A 88 17.55 -6.00 2.84
CA ASN A 88 17.77 -4.87 3.73
C ASN A 88 17.77 -5.22 5.23
N ASN A 89 17.16 -6.35 5.63
CA ASN A 89 16.92 -6.71 7.04
C ASN A 89 17.45 -8.12 7.41
N SER A 90 18.39 -8.66 6.67
CA SER A 90 18.86 -10.04 6.86
C SER A 90 19.41 -10.30 8.26
N SER A 91 20.14 -9.35 8.86
CA SER A 91 20.69 -9.48 10.22
C SER A 91 19.58 -9.58 11.29
N ASP A 92 18.54 -8.81 11.14
CA ASP A 92 17.43 -8.76 12.10
C ASP A 92 16.61 -10.04 12.03
N ILE A 93 16.40 -10.56 10.81
CA ILE A 93 15.69 -11.82 10.59
C ILE A 93 16.46 -13.00 11.18
N LEU A 94 17.77 -13.05 10.99
CA LEU A 94 18.62 -14.13 11.50
C LEU A 94 18.79 -14.05 13.03
N GLY A 95 18.64 -12.87 13.63
CA GLY A 95 18.75 -12.67 15.07
C GLY A 95 17.54 -13.14 15.90
N ILE A 96 16.39 -13.40 15.26
CA ILE A 96 15.13 -13.71 15.97
C ILE A 96 14.78 -15.22 15.97
N VAL A 97 15.76 -16.07 15.68
CA VAL A 97 15.51 -17.52 15.54
C VAL A 97 15.58 -18.30 16.85
N ASP A 98 16.13 -17.72 17.93
CA ASP A 98 16.37 -18.41 19.18
C ASP A 98 15.08 -19.01 19.77
N GLY A 99 15.16 -20.30 20.10
CA GLY A 99 14.04 -21.06 20.66
C GLY A 99 12.95 -21.44 19.68
N SER A 100 13.00 -20.98 18.42
CA SER A 100 12.02 -21.36 17.38
C SER A 100 12.48 -22.59 16.59
N TYR A 101 11.56 -23.19 15.83
CA TYR A 101 11.94 -24.29 14.91
C TYR A 101 12.88 -23.85 13.79
N LEU A 102 13.03 -22.55 13.55
CA LEU A 102 14.02 -22.00 12.63
C LEU A 102 15.47 -22.34 13.01
N MET A 103 15.75 -22.65 14.29
CA MET A 103 17.09 -23.07 14.73
C MET A 103 17.56 -24.36 14.06
N SER A 104 16.66 -25.21 13.60
CA SER A 104 17.01 -26.46 12.92
C SER A 104 17.51 -26.26 11.48
N TYR A 105 17.34 -25.07 10.92
CA TYR A 105 17.79 -24.72 9.57
C TYR A 105 19.14 -23.98 9.61
N ASP A 106 19.92 -24.15 8.55
CA ASP A 106 21.06 -23.28 8.27
C ASP A 106 20.57 -21.88 7.84
N ASP A 107 21.49 -20.95 7.65
CA ASP A 107 21.14 -19.55 7.32
C ASP A 107 20.35 -19.44 6.00
N VAL A 108 20.71 -20.25 5.00
CA VAL A 108 19.99 -20.29 3.72
C VAL A 108 18.56 -20.84 3.91
N GLY A 109 18.45 -21.90 4.72
CA GLY A 109 17.16 -22.48 5.07
C GLY A 109 16.26 -21.50 5.82
N ARG A 110 16.81 -20.77 6.80
CA ARG A 110 16.10 -19.73 7.56
C ARG A 110 15.58 -18.62 6.64
N GLU A 111 16.41 -18.13 5.73
CA GLU A 111 16.00 -17.16 4.73
C GLU A 111 14.87 -17.69 3.85
N LEU A 112 14.94 -18.95 3.42
CA LEU A 112 13.91 -19.57 2.60
C LEU A 112 12.58 -19.66 3.36
N GLN A 113 12.62 -20.08 4.64
CA GLN A 113 11.42 -20.11 5.50
C GLN A 113 10.82 -18.73 5.68
N PHE A 114 11.65 -17.69 5.93
CA PHE A 114 11.17 -16.32 6.03
C PHE A 114 10.52 -15.85 4.72
N LYS A 115 11.19 -16.05 3.58
CA LYS A 115 10.62 -15.65 2.28
C LYS A 115 9.29 -16.31 1.99
N SER A 116 9.19 -17.62 2.26
CA SER A 116 7.96 -18.35 2.05
C SER A 116 6.82 -17.83 2.95
N ALA A 117 7.07 -17.74 4.26
CA ALA A 117 6.08 -17.28 5.22
C ALA A 117 5.65 -15.82 4.97
N ALA A 118 6.61 -14.94 4.70
CA ALA A 118 6.32 -13.52 4.46
C ALA A 118 5.59 -13.30 3.13
N ALA A 119 6.01 -13.97 2.04
CA ALA A 119 5.33 -13.86 0.76
C ALA A 119 3.89 -14.34 0.84
N MET A 120 3.65 -15.42 1.55
CA MET A 120 2.32 -15.93 1.83
C MET A 120 1.47 -14.90 2.59
N GLY A 121 2.00 -14.36 3.70
CA GLY A 121 1.31 -13.40 4.53
C GLY A 121 0.96 -12.12 3.77
N VAL A 122 1.92 -11.54 3.03
CA VAL A 122 1.70 -10.33 2.22
C VAL A 122 0.68 -10.59 1.12
N THR A 123 0.83 -11.69 0.39
CA THR A 123 -0.12 -12.04 -0.69
C THR A 123 -1.54 -12.20 -0.15
N TYR A 124 -1.69 -12.91 0.98
CA TYR A 124 -2.99 -13.07 1.65
C TYR A 124 -3.62 -11.72 1.98
N MET A 125 -2.87 -10.83 2.64
CA MET A 125 -3.36 -9.50 3.02
C MET A 125 -3.74 -8.64 1.82
N LEU A 126 -2.94 -8.68 0.75
CA LEU A 126 -3.23 -7.92 -0.47
C LEU A 126 -4.46 -8.44 -1.19
N LEU A 127 -4.61 -9.76 -1.33
CA LEU A 127 -5.77 -10.39 -1.96
C LEU A 127 -7.05 -10.05 -1.19
N GLU A 128 -7.06 -10.30 0.13
CA GLU A 128 -8.21 -10.00 1.00
C GLU A 128 -8.62 -8.53 0.89
N ARG A 129 -7.65 -7.63 1.02
CA ARG A 129 -7.92 -6.19 0.98
C ARG A 129 -8.38 -5.70 -0.40
N CYS A 130 -7.97 -6.37 -1.47
CA CYS A 130 -8.38 -6.08 -2.84
C CYS A 130 -9.67 -6.81 -3.26
N GLY A 131 -10.32 -7.52 -2.35
CA GLY A 131 -11.63 -8.13 -2.55
C GLY A 131 -11.61 -9.48 -3.26
N PHE A 132 -10.47 -10.19 -3.21
CA PHE A 132 -10.40 -11.59 -3.60
C PHE A 132 -10.78 -12.49 -2.43
N GLU A 133 -11.25 -13.69 -2.75
CA GLU A 133 -11.44 -14.76 -1.77
C GLU A 133 -10.13 -15.55 -1.62
N PRO A 134 -9.35 -15.38 -0.53
CA PRO A 134 -8.04 -16.02 -0.42
C PRO A 134 -8.11 -17.54 -0.38
N ALA A 135 -9.21 -18.12 0.11
CA ALA A 135 -9.40 -19.57 0.18
C ALA A 135 -9.32 -20.26 -1.19
N GLY A 136 -9.53 -19.53 -2.29
CA GLY A 136 -9.34 -20.03 -3.64
C GLY A 136 -7.90 -19.97 -4.17
N TRP A 137 -6.99 -19.33 -3.41
CA TRP A 137 -5.59 -19.09 -3.81
C TRP A 137 -4.60 -19.95 -3.03
N PHE A 138 -4.98 -20.40 -1.85
CA PHE A 138 -4.10 -21.08 -0.92
C PHE A 138 -4.71 -22.37 -0.40
N ASP A 139 -3.86 -23.34 -0.16
CA ASP A 139 -4.17 -24.53 0.60
C ASP A 139 -3.46 -24.53 1.97
N LYS A 140 -3.64 -25.59 2.74
CA LYS A 140 -3.02 -25.67 4.08
C LYS A 140 -1.49 -25.80 4.03
N ASP A 141 -0.98 -26.39 2.96
CA ASP A 141 0.45 -26.66 2.83
C ASP A 141 1.22 -25.38 2.51
N ASP A 142 0.58 -24.39 1.90
CA ASP A 142 1.16 -23.09 1.64
C ASP A 142 1.56 -22.35 2.93
N PHE A 143 0.88 -22.63 4.04
CA PHE A 143 1.14 -21.99 5.34
C PHE A 143 2.18 -22.72 6.20
N GLN A 144 2.79 -23.80 5.71
CA GLN A 144 3.73 -24.65 6.48
C GLN A 144 4.91 -23.85 7.04
N ALA A 145 5.47 -22.93 6.25
CA ALA A 145 6.62 -22.14 6.66
C ALA A 145 6.34 -21.27 7.90
N ILE A 146 5.09 -20.83 8.11
CA ILE A 146 4.69 -19.99 9.25
C ILE A 146 4.88 -20.72 10.57
N TYR A 147 4.66 -22.04 10.61
CA TYR A 147 4.81 -22.83 11.85
C TYR A 147 6.23 -22.87 12.37
N ASN A 148 7.22 -22.58 11.55
CA ASN A 148 8.62 -22.53 11.98
C ASN A 148 8.91 -21.29 12.84
N PHE A 149 8.07 -20.25 12.77
CA PHE A 149 8.10 -19.06 13.64
C PHE A 149 7.35 -19.36 14.93
N SER A 150 7.87 -20.24 15.77
CA SER A 150 7.15 -20.86 16.90
C SER A 150 7.36 -20.15 18.24
N THR A 151 8.03 -19.00 18.27
CA THR A 151 8.19 -18.16 19.46
C THR A 151 7.45 -16.85 19.32
N PRO A 152 7.03 -16.20 20.43
CA PRO A 152 6.38 -14.88 20.37
C PRO A 152 7.20 -13.85 19.57
N ASP A 153 8.52 -13.82 19.78
CA ASP A 153 9.40 -12.85 19.13
C ASP A 153 9.51 -13.10 17.61
N SER A 154 9.65 -14.37 17.21
CA SER A 154 9.71 -14.71 15.77
C SER A 154 8.38 -14.47 15.06
N VAL A 155 7.24 -14.79 15.70
CA VAL A 155 5.90 -14.48 15.16
C VAL A 155 5.70 -12.96 15.06
N TYR A 156 6.11 -12.22 16.08
CA TYR A 156 5.99 -10.76 16.09
C TYR A 156 6.82 -10.14 14.93
N ALA A 157 8.07 -10.56 14.79
CA ALA A 157 8.93 -10.05 13.74
C ALA A 157 8.41 -10.37 12.32
N LEU A 158 7.93 -11.60 12.10
CA LEU A 158 7.26 -11.97 10.85
C LEU A 158 6.03 -11.09 10.60
N GLY A 159 5.21 -10.90 11.65
CA GLY A 159 4.00 -10.07 11.57
C GLY A 159 4.29 -8.61 11.24
N VAL A 160 5.31 -8.00 11.83
CA VAL A 160 5.78 -6.64 11.52
C VAL A 160 6.23 -6.56 10.06
N ALA A 161 7.08 -7.49 9.61
CA ALA A 161 7.55 -7.51 8.23
C ALA A 161 6.42 -7.62 7.21
N VAL A 162 5.47 -8.54 7.44
CA VAL A 162 4.28 -8.70 6.60
C VAL A 162 3.41 -7.45 6.59
N SER A 163 3.20 -6.84 7.76
CA SER A 163 2.42 -5.61 7.90
C SER A 163 3.04 -4.45 7.14
N ASP A 164 4.34 -4.21 7.29
CA ASP A 164 5.05 -3.10 6.67
C ASP A 164 5.03 -3.22 5.14
N MET A 165 5.33 -4.40 4.61
CA MET A 165 5.30 -4.65 3.16
C MET A 165 3.88 -4.51 2.58
N SER A 166 2.88 -5.06 3.27
CA SER A 166 1.49 -4.95 2.83
C SER A 166 1.00 -3.51 2.85
N TRP A 167 1.35 -2.77 3.92
CA TRP A 167 1.00 -1.37 4.06
C TRP A 167 1.61 -0.49 2.97
N GLU A 168 2.86 -0.75 2.58
CA GLU A 168 3.52 -0.06 1.47
C GLU A 168 2.69 -0.15 0.19
N VAL A 169 2.29 -1.37 -0.21
CA VAL A 169 1.50 -1.59 -1.42
C VAL A 169 0.12 -0.94 -1.31
N LEU A 170 -0.58 -1.15 -0.20
CA LEU A 170 -1.94 -0.63 0.01
C LEU A 170 -1.97 0.90 0.03
N ARG A 171 -0.94 1.52 0.58
CA ARG A 171 -0.76 2.97 0.57
C ARG A 171 -0.55 3.53 -0.84
N ASN A 172 0.06 2.77 -1.75
CA ASN A 172 0.22 3.15 -3.14
C ASN A 172 -1.07 2.92 -3.95
N ILE A 173 -1.85 1.89 -3.61
CA ILE A 173 -3.14 1.61 -4.25
C ILE A 173 -4.19 2.69 -3.92
N GLU A 174 -4.25 3.13 -2.68
CA GLU A 174 -5.30 4.03 -2.18
C GLU A 174 -5.46 5.33 -3.00
N PRO A 175 -4.39 6.11 -3.29
CA PRO A 175 -4.50 7.32 -4.10
C PRO A 175 -5.01 7.05 -5.53
N THR A 176 -4.56 5.95 -6.13
CA THR A 176 -4.98 5.53 -7.47
C THR A 176 -6.48 5.26 -7.52
N VAL A 177 -6.97 4.50 -6.54
CA VAL A 177 -8.41 4.22 -6.39
C VAL A 177 -9.20 5.52 -6.19
N LYS A 178 -8.79 6.34 -5.22
CA LYS A 178 -9.48 7.61 -4.90
C LYS A 178 -9.50 8.58 -6.08
N THR A 179 -8.39 8.71 -6.80
CA THR A 179 -8.30 9.58 -7.98
C THR A 179 -9.18 9.07 -9.12
N THR A 180 -9.18 7.76 -9.38
CA THR A 180 -10.01 7.16 -10.42
C THR A 180 -11.50 7.34 -10.12
N ILE A 181 -11.92 7.13 -8.86
CA ILE A 181 -13.31 7.35 -8.44
C ILE A 181 -13.70 8.83 -8.61
N ARG A 182 -12.85 9.77 -8.19
CA ARG A 182 -13.11 11.21 -8.34
C ARG A 182 -13.28 11.62 -9.81
N ARG A 183 -12.37 11.15 -10.69
CA ARG A 183 -12.45 11.43 -12.14
C ARG A 183 -13.72 10.86 -12.75
N ARG A 184 -14.13 9.67 -12.35
CA ARG A 184 -15.36 9.03 -12.81
C ARG A 184 -16.62 9.80 -12.37
N ASN A 185 -16.66 10.21 -11.10
CA ASN A 185 -17.79 10.99 -10.58
C ASN A 185 -17.89 12.35 -11.27
N ALA A 186 -16.77 13.03 -11.51
CA ALA A 186 -16.76 14.29 -12.25
C ALA A 186 -17.30 14.14 -13.67
N LYS A 187 -16.87 13.11 -14.41
CA LYS A 187 -17.40 12.82 -15.75
C LYS A 187 -18.91 12.55 -15.71
N ARG A 188 -19.37 11.74 -14.73
CA ARG A 188 -20.79 11.43 -14.59
C ARG A 188 -21.62 12.70 -14.35
N SER A 189 -21.18 13.57 -13.44
CA SER A 189 -21.87 14.84 -13.17
C SER A 189 -21.90 15.74 -14.39
N GLN A 190 -20.84 15.75 -15.21
CA GLN A 190 -20.82 16.50 -16.46
C GLN A 190 -21.84 15.95 -17.47
N TYR A 191 -21.91 14.63 -17.65
CA TYR A 191 -22.91 14.00 -18.52
C TYR A 191 -24.35 14.29 -18.06
N GLU A 192 -24.60 14.20 -16.76
CA GLU A 192 -25.92 14.49 -16.19
C GLU A 192 -26.33 15.96 -16.43
N TYR A 193 -25.36 16.88 -16.33
CA TYR A 193 -25.58 18.30 -16.63
C TYR A 193 -25.89 18.55 -18.12
N GLU A 194 -25.06 17.97 -19.01
CA GLU A 194 -25.24 18.08 -20.47
C GLU A 194 -26.59 17.51 -20.92
N GLN A 195 -27.02 16.39 -20.35
CA GLN A 195 -28.35 15.82 -20.64
C GLN A 195 -29.47 16.72 -20.15
N GLN A 196 -29.37 17.28 -18.93
CA GLN A 196 -30.40 18.21 -18.42
C GLN A 196 -30.49 19.47 -19.28
N GLU A 197 -29.35 19.99 -19.75
CA GLU A 197 -29.32 21.14 -20.63
C GLU A 197 -29.96 20.81 -21.99
N SER A 198 -29.66 19.68 -22.58
CA SER A 198 -30.27 19.18 -23.81
C SER A 198 -31.81 19.03 -23.67
N ASP A 199 -32.24 18.38 -22.59
CA ASP A 199 -33.68 18.21 -22.31
C ASP A 199 -34.43 19.56 -22.13
N LEU A 200 -33.75 20.56 -21.55
CA LEU A 200 -34.31 21.90 -21.39
C LEU A 200 -34.39 22.65 -22.73
N LEU A 201 -33.40 22.48 -23.62
CA LEU A 201 -33.40 23.06 -24.95
C LEU A 201 -34.50 22.45 -25.83
N ASP A 202 -34.66 21.12 -25.79
CA ASP A 202 -35.70 20.40 -26.50
C ASP A 202 -37.13 20.88 -26.06
N ARG A 203 -37.32 21.04 -24.74
CA ARG A 203 -38.59 21.57 -24.20
C ARG A 203 -38.90 23.02 -24.61
N ARG A 204 -37.84 23.80 -24.91
CA ARG A 204 -37.97 25.19 -25.37
C ARG A 204 -38.10 25.32 -26.88
N GLY A 205 -37.96 24.22 -27.63
CA GLY A 205 -37.97 24.23 -29.10
C GLY A 205 -36.76 24.97 -29.71
N LEU A 206 -35.68 25.12 -28.97
CA LEU A 206 -34.46 25.75 -29.44
C LEU A 206 -33.55 24.65 -30.06
N PRO A 207 -32.88 24.92 -31.21
CA PRO A 207 -31.92 23.98 -31.78
C PRO A 207 -30.78 23.74 -30.79
N ALA A 208 -30.32 22.48 -30.73
CA ALA A 208 -29.14 22.13 -29.93
C ALA A 208 -27.93 22.98 -30.35
N PRO A 209 -27.08 23.44 -29.43
CA PRO A 209 -25.86 24.14 -29.79
C PRO A 209 -24.99 23.21 -30.66
N GLU A 210 -24.59 23.73 -31.82
CA GLU A 210 -23.64 22.99 -32.66
C GLU A 210 -22.36 22.69 -31.86
N PRO A 211 -21.80 21.49 -31.93
CA PRO A 211 -20.56 21.20 -31.22
C PRO A 211 -19.47 22.16 -31.74
N ASP A 212 -18.90 22.95 -30.83
CA ASP A 212 -17.74 23.78 -31.12
C ASP A 212 -16.58 22.92 -31.63
N LEU A 213 -16.44 22.83 -32.93
CA LEU A 213 -15.35 22.16 -33.63
C LEU A 213 -14.00 22.87 -33.45
N GLU A 214 -13.97 24.03 -32.79
CA GLU A 214 -12.76 24.83 -32.61
C GLU A 214 -11.96 24.57 -31.31
N SER A 215 -12.46 23.70 -30.42
CA SER A 215 -11.72 23.36 -29.19
C SER A 215 -11.13 21.95 -29.19
N ALA A 216 -10.77 21.40 -30.33
CA ALA A 216 -9.82 20.32 -30.35
C ALA A 216 -8.49 20.87 -29.82
N PRO A 217 -7.89 20.30 -28.76
CA PRO A 217 -6.55 20.73 -28.37
C PRO A 217 -5.62 20.47 -29.54
N GLU A 218 -5.11 21.56 -30.12
CA GLU A 218 -4.05 21.54 -31.13
C GLU A 218 -2.95 20.61 -30.61
N ALA A 219 -2.70 19.54 -31.36
CA ALA A 219 -1.67 18.59 -31.01
C ALA A 219 -0.35 19.35 -30.86
N ALA A 220 0.15 19.43 -29.64
CA ALA A 220 1.42 20.06 -29.34
C ALA A 220 2.48 19.43 -30.26
N GLU A 221 3.02 20.22 -31.18
CA GLU A 221 4.17 19.83 -31.99
C GLU A 221 5.32 19.40 -31.07
N PRO A 222 6.06 18.35 -31.43
CA PRO A 222 7.21 17.94 -30.64
C PRO A 222 8.28 19.03 -30.69
N VAL A 223 8.52 19.67 -29.54
CA VAL A 223 9.63 20.59 -29.35
C VAL A 223 10.92 19.86 -29.67
N ARG A 224 11.55 20.19 -30.81
CA ARG A 224 12.91 19.78 -31.12
C ARG A 224 13.82 20.40 -30.06
N LYS A 225 14.38 19.56 -29.21
CA LYS A 225 15.50 19.93 -28.35
C LYS A 225 16.74 20.03 -29.23
N ASP A 226 17.11 21.23 -29.56
CA ASP A 226 18.46 21.54 -30.08
C ASP A 226 19.49 21.21 -28.98
N ALA A 227 20.39 20.31 -29.32
CA ALA A 227 21.51 19.96 -28.46
C ALA A 227 22.51 21.13 -28.47
N PRO A 228 23.01 21.58 -27.31
CA PRO A 228 24.15 22.52 -27.31
C PRO A 228 25.44 21.74 -27.57
N GLU A 229 26.23 22.32 -28.49
CA GLU A 229 27.59 21.89 -28.84
C GLU A 229 28.50 21.92 -27.61
N LEU A 230 29.32 20.87 -27.51
CA LEU A 230 30.44 20.78 -26.58
C LEU A 230 31.50 21.79 -26.93
N SER A 231 31.79 22.76 -26.06
CA SER A 231 33.04 23.51 -26.05
C SER A 231 33.87 23.06 -24.85
N ASP A 232 35.06 22.57 -25.17
CA ASP A 232 36.13 22.24 -24.24
C ASP A 232 36.55 23.45 -23.41
N GLY A 233 36.69 23.30 -22.13
CA GLY A 233 37.27 24.28 -21.22
C GLY A 233 37.66 23.62 -19.89
N ALA A 234 38.92 23.22 -19.82
CA ALA A 234 39.58 22.74 -18.61
C ALA A 234 39.74 23.85 -17.57
N ALA A 235 39.39 23.58 -16.30
CA ALA A 235 40.17 24.05 -15.14
C ALA A 235 39.66 23.44 -13.82
N SER A 236 40.53 22.73 -13.22
CA SER A 236 40.80 22.42 -11.82
C SER A 236 40.12 23.24 -10.72
N GLY A 237 39.69 22.60 -9.64
CA GLY A 237 39.59 23.23 -8.33
C GLY A 237 38.64 22.60 -7.32
N GLY A 238 39.21 21.88 -6.34
CA GLY A 238 38.78 21.97 -4.96
C GLY A 238 37.68 21.04 -4.44
N VAL A 239 38.07 19.90 -3.94
CA VAL A 239 37.34 19.08 -2.98
C VAL A 239 37.16 19.84 -1.67
N GLN A 240 35.92 19.99 -1.20
CA GLN A 240 35.64 20.20 0.21
C GLN A 240 34.51 19.25 0.63
N GLN A 241 34.90 18.27 1.46
CA GLN A 241 34.04 17.38 2.22
C GLN A 241 33.46 18.16 3.40
N ASP A 242 32.14 18.32 3.46
CA ASP A 242 31.47 18.69 4.70
C ASP A 242 30.82 17.45 5.31
N ALA A 243 31.46 17.00 6.39
CA ALA A 243 30.97 15.92 7.25
C ALA A 243 29.89 16.47 8.18
N ALA A 244 28.64 16.10 7.95
CA ALA A 244 27.56 16.38 8.89
C ALA A 244 27.71 15.47 10.13
N LYS A 245 27.92 16.10 11.27
CA LYS A 245 27.95 15.52 12.63
C LYS A 245 26.60 14.87 12.94
N ARG A 246 26.65 13.58 13.27
CA ARG A 246 25.54 12.88 13.96
C ARG A 246 25.76 13.02 15.46
N ASP A 247 24.73 13.51 16.17
CA ASP A 247 24.71 13.54 17.64
C ASP A 247 24.57 12.11 18.20
N PRO A 248 25.22 11.81 19.35
CA PRO A 248 25.20 10.48 19.95
C PRO A 248 23.90 10.23 20.72
N VAL A 249 23.32 9.05 20.51
CA VAL A 249 22.20 8.51 21.29
C VAL A 249 22.68 8.19 22.71
N PRO A 250 21.94 8.56 23.78
CA PRO A 250 22.32 8.25 25.15
C PRO A 250 22.12 6.76 25.46
N GLN A 251 23.19 6.13 25.95
CA GLN A 251 23.15 4.78 26.52
C GLN A 251 22.42 4.82 27.87
N VAL A 252 21.36 4.04 27.99
CA VAL A 252 20.72 3.77 29.28
C VAL A 252 21.46 2.61 29.93
N GLY A 253 22.13 2.91 31.04
CA GLY A 253 22.80 1.92 31.86
C GLY A 253 21.79 1.05 32.62
N VAL A 254 22.01 -0.26 32.55
CA VAL A 254 21.34 -1.27 33.37
C VAL A 254 22.13 -1.38 34.68
N GLN A 255 21.49 -1.15 35.79
CA GLN A 255 21.81 -1.71 37.09
C GLN A 255 20.68 -2.61 37.54
#